data_309f45aa2d38aa0b6636f20b5c9c7e8e
#
_entry.id   309f45aa2d38aa0b6636f20b5c9c7e8e
#
_cell.length_a   1.000
_cell.length_b   1.000
_cell.length_c   1.000
_cell.angle_alpha   90.00
_cell.angle_beta   90.00
_cell.angle_gamma   90.00
#
_symmetry.space_group_name_H-M   'P 1'
#
loop_
_entity.id
_entity.type
_entity.pdbx_description
1 polymer ?
#
loop_
_entity_poly.entity_id
_entity_poly.type
_entity_poly.pdbx_seq_one_letter_code
_entity_poly.pdbx_strand_id
1 'polypeptide(L)'
;MKLAWVIRYVPDAVATADFYARAFGLATRFAAGEDFIAMETGATALAFCREGFVGGSDMGLEFTPTRPDAKPPAEEIAFEVEDVPAAHARALGAGAAEVLAPVEKPWGQVVSYLCDPDGALVELCTAIPAP
;
A
#
# COMPACT_ATOMS: atom_id res chain seq x y z
N MET A 1 5.13 -12.20 -20.81
CA MET A 1 4.15 -11.71 -19.80
C MET A 1 4.91 -10.97 -18.72
N LYS A 2 4.35 -9.88 -18.21
CA LYS A 2 4.98 -9.02 -17.20
C LYS A 2 3.91 -8.56 -16.22
N LEU A 3 4.19 -8.65 -14.90
CA LEU A 3 3.34 -8.03 -13.90
C LEU A 3 3.62 -6.53 -13.91
N ALA A 4 2.77 -5.77 -14.58
CA ALA A 4 2.98 -4.33 -14.82
C ALA A 4 2.38 -3.46 -13.71
N TRP A 5 1.25 -3.87 -13.15
CA TRP A 5 0.45 -3.06 -12.24
C TRP A 5 -0.10 -3.89 -11.10
N VAL A 6 -0.08 -3.31 -9.91
CA VAL A 6 -0.97 -3.68 -8.81
C VAL A 6 -1.87 -2.47 -8.59
N ILE A 7 -3.18 -2.66 -8.74
CA ILE A 7 -4.14 -1.55 -8.66
C ILE A 7 -5.07 -1.82 -7.48
N ARG A 8 -5.16 -0.86 -6.58
CA ARG A 8 -6.11 -0.89 -5.47
C ARG A 8 -7.26 0.06 -5.76
N TYR A 9 -8.49 -0.41 -5.53
CA TYR A 9 -9.68 0.44 -5.62
C TYR A 9 -9.90 1.08 -4.26
N VAL A 10 -9.98 2.41 -4.24
CA VAL A 10 -10.03 3.22 -3.02
C VAL A 10 -11.12 4.28 -3.14
N PRO A 11 -11.67 4.76 -2.01
CA PRO A 11 -12.68 5.84 -2.05
C PRO A 11 -12.16 7.13 -2.66
N ASP A 12 -10.92 7.50 -2.34
CA ASP A 12 -10.28 8.75 -2.74
C ASP A 12 -8.83 8.48 -3.14
N ALA A 13 -8.58 8.37 -4.43
CA ALA A 13 -7.25 8.04 -4.95
C ALA A 13 -6.21 9.11 -4.64
N VAL A 14 -6.60 10.39 -4.62
CA VAL A 14 -5.70 11.50 -4.28
C VAL A 14 -5.25 11.40 -2.83
N ALA A 15 -6.17 11.19 -1.90
CA ALA A 15 -5.87 11.04 -0.48
C ALA A 15 -4.99 9.82 -0.21
N THR A 16 -5.26 8.69 -0.86
CA THR A 16 -4.47 7.47 -0.72
C THR A 16 -3.06 7.69 -1.24
N ALA A 17 -2.90 8.27 -2.44
CA ALA A 17 -1.59 8.57 -3.01
C ALA A 17 -0.78 9.51 -2.10
N ASP A 18 -1.42 10.54 -1.54
CA ASP A 18 -0.78 11.46 -0.61
C ASP A 18 -0.28 10.73 0.65
N PHE A 19 -1.11 9.84 1.20
CA PHE A 19 -0.68 9.01 2.34
C PHE A 19 0.55 8.17 2.00
N TYR A 20 0.55 7.47 0.86
CA TYR A 20 1.69 6.63 0.46
C TYR A 20 2.96 7.45 0.21
N ALA A 21 2.83 8.67 -0.31
CA ALA A 21 3.96 9.58 -0.45
C ALA A 21 4.54 9.99 0.90
N ARG A 22 3.69 10.36 1.86
CA ARG A 22 4.12 10.79 3.21
C ARG A 22 4.64 9.63 4.05
N ALA A 23 3.92 8.50 4.03
CA ALA A 23 4.23 7.34 4.87
C ALA A 23 5.46 6.58 4.39
N PHE A 24 5.60 6.38 3.08
CA PHE A 24 6.60 5.49 2.50
C PHE A 24 7.56 6.19 1.54
N GLY A 25 7.43 7.51 1.36
CA GLY A 25 8.34 8.27 0.51
C GLY A 25 8.19 8.00 -0.99
N LEU A 26 7.04 7.49 -1.43
CA LEU A 26 6.83 7.20 -2.85
C LEU A 26 6.52 8.47 -3.64
N ALA A 27 7.13 8.59 -4.82
CA ALA A 27 6.81 9.64 -5.77
C ALA A 27 5.65 9.21 -6.68
N THR A 28 4.91 10.17 -7.20
CA THR A 28 3.89 9.91 -8.22
C THR A 28 4.57 9.71 -9.57
N ARG A 29 4.23 8.61 -10.26
CA ARG A 29 4.67 8.38 -11.63
C ARG A 29 3.85 9.21 -12.61
N PHE A 30 2.52 9.11 -12.52
CA PHE A 30 1.58 9.96 -13.25
C PHE A 30 0.21 9.90 -12.58
N ALA A 31 -0.65 10.84 -12.98
CA ALA A 31 -2.04 10.87 -12.55
C ALA A 31 -2.94 11.11 -13.76
N ALA A 32 -4.05 10.40 -13.83
CA ALA A 32 -5.13 10.63 -14.80
C ALA A 32 -6.29 11.28 -14.04
N GLY A 33 -6.24 12.59 -13.90
CA GLY A 33 -7.18 13.34 -13.08
C GLY A 33 -7.14 12.90 -11.62
N GLU A 34 -8.31 12.76 -11.01
CA GLU A 34 -8.45 12.29 -9.63
C GLU A 34 -8.84 10.81 -9.54
N ASP A 35 -9.08 10.17 -10.69
CA ASP A 35 -9.60 8.80 -10.74
C ASP A 35 -8.51 7.72 -10.68
N PHE A 36 -7.30 8.03 -11.12
CA PHE A 36 -6.21 7.06 -11.20
C PHE A 36 -4.87 7.74 -10.93
N ILE A 37 -4.16 7.26 -9.92
CA ILE A 37 -2.83 7.78 -9.56
C ILE A 37 -1.86 6.62 -9.43
N ALA A 38 -0.79 6.63 -10.22
CA ALA A 38 0.26 5.63 -10.20
C ALA A 38 1.46 6.15 -9.41
N MET A 39 1.94 5.32 -8.48
CA MET A 39 3.14 5.58 -7.70
C MET A 39 4.35 4.94 -8.36
N GLU A 40 5.51 5.56 -8.17
CA GLU A 40 6.78 5.04 -8.67
C GLU A 40 7.32 3.97 -7.73
N THR A 41 7.22 2.71 -8.12
CA THR A 41 7.61 1.56 -7.30
C THR A 41 8.52 0.58 -8.04
N GLY A 42 9.08 0.98 -9.17
CA GLY A 42 9.95 0.12 -9.97
C GLY A 42 9.24 -0.49 -11.17
N ALA A 43 9.62 -1.72 -11.53
CA ALA A 43 9.10 -2.38 -12.74
C ALA A 43 7.59 -2.68 -12.66
N THR A 44 7.07 -2.98 -11.49
CA THR A 44 5.64 -3.11 -11.23
C THR A 44 5.16 -1.86 -10.52
N ALA A 45 4.23 -1.12 -11.10
CA ALA A 45 3.69 0.08 -10.50
C ALA A 45 2.54 -0.23 -9.55
N LEU A 46 2.54 0.42 -8.40
CA LEU A 46 1.39 0.46 -7.51
C LEU A 46 0.52 1.66 -7.90
N ALA A 47 -0.77 1.43 -8.12
CA ALA A 47 -1.69 2.50 -8.48
C ALA A 47 -2.97 2.44 -7.64
N PHE A 48 -3.62 3.59 -7.52
CA PHE A 48 -4.88 3.74 -6.83
C PHE A 48 -5.92 4.23 -7.82
N CYS A 49 -7.04 3.51 -7.90
CA CYS A 49 -8.16 3.85 -8.76
C CYS A 49 -9.39 4.14 -7.89
N ARG A 50 -10.08 5.25 -8.17
CA ARG A 50 -11.25 5.62 -7.40
C ARG A 50 -12.39 4.62 -7.61
N GLU A 51 -12.97 4.14 -6.52
CA GLU A 51 -14.05 3.14 -6.54
C GLU A 51 -15.21 3.58 -7.43
N GLY A 52 -15.59 4.85 -7.34
CA GLY A 52 -16.68 5.40 -8.15
C GLY A 52 -16.42 5.34 -9.65
N PHE A 53 -15.17 5.41 -10.08
CA PHE A 53 -14.79 5.22 -11.47
C PHE A 53 -14.89 3.76 -11.89
N VAL A 54 -14.38 2.84 -11.06
CA VAL A 54 -14.35 1.41 -11.36
C VAL A 54 -15.77 0.83 -11.38
N GLY A 55 -16.60 1.21 -10.42
CA GLY A 55 -17.99 0.76 -10.33
C GLY A 55 -18.96 1.53 -11.24
N GLY A 56 -18.46 2.54 -11.96
CA GLY A 56 -19.27 3.36 -12.84
C GLY A 56 -19.72 2.68 -14.12
N SER A 57 -20.48 3.42 -14.94
CA SER A 57 -21.15 2.89 -16.13
C SER A 57 -20.20 2.31 -17.19
N ASP A 58 -18.98 2.84 -17.26
CA ASP A 58 -18.03 2.43 -18.30
C ASP A 58 -17.32 1.12 -17.99
N MET A 59 -17.07 0.83 -16.71
CA MET A 59 -16.39 -0.38 -16.29
C MET A 59 -17.33 -1.37 -15.60
N GLY A 60 -18.15 -0.89 -14.65
CA GLY A 60 -19.17 -1.69 -14.00
C GLY A 60 -18.65 -2.91 -13.24
N LEU A 61 -17.41 -2.85 -12.74
CA LEU A 61 -16.84 -3.96 -11.98
C LEU A 61 -17.41 -3.99 -10.58
N GLU A 62 -17.82 -5.17 -10.14
CA GLU A 62 -18.29 -5.41 -8.78
C GLU A 62 -17.14 -5.94 -7.93
N PHE A 63 -17.03 -5.45 -6.70
CA PHE A 63 -15.98 -5.85 -5.77
C PHE A 63 -16.45 -5.59 -4.32
N THR A 64 -15.78 -6.24 -3.38
CA THR A 64 -15.94 -5.93 -1.96
C THR A 64 -14.98 -4.81 -1.60
N PRO A 65 -15.48 -3.62 -1.21
CA PRO A 65 -14.61 -2.51 -0.87
C PRO A 65 -13.73 -2.81 0.35
N THR A 66 -12.48 -2.35 0.31
CA THR A 66 -11.59 -2.36 1.47
C THR A 66 -11.95 -1.16 2.36
N ARG A 67 -12.16 -1.42 3.66
CA ARG A 67 -12.54 -0.38 4.63
C ARG A 67 -11.75 -0.54 5.93
N PRO A 68 -11.42 0.56 6.63
CA PRO A 68 -10.61 0.51 7.84
C PRO A 68 -11.33 -0.11 9.05
N ASP A 69 -12.65 -0.18 9.02
CA ASP A 69 -13.47 -0.78 10.08
C ASP A 69 -13.76 -2.29 9.87
N ALA A 70 -13.20 -2.86 8.82
CA ALA A 70 -13.32 -4.29 8.49
C ALA A 70 -11.94 -4.95 8.57
N LYS A 71 -11.93 -6.29 8.56
CA LYS A 71 -10.68 -7.03 8.43
C LYS A 71 -10.05 -6.75 7.07
N PRO A 72 -8.71 -6.63 6.98
CA PRO A 72 -8.06 -6.44 5.69
C PRO A 72 -8.29 -7.63 4.77
N PRO A 73 -8.28 -7.43 3.45
CA PRO A 73 -8.28 -8.53 2.49
C PRO A 73 -7.10 -9.48 2.71
N ALA A 74 -7.22 -10.71 2.21
CA ALA A 74 -6.20 -11.76 2.36
C ALA A 74 -5.02 -11.54 1.41
N GLU A 75 -4.48 -10.35 1.38
CA GLU A 75 -3.29 -9.97 0.60
C GLU A 75 -2.60 -8.78 1.25
N GLU A 76 -1.35 -8.56 0.88
CA GLU A 76 -0.57 -7.44 1.39
C GLU A 76 0.35 -6.89 0.31
N ILE A 77 0.81 -5.66 0.54
CA ILE A 77 1.94 -5.09 -0.19
C ILE A 77 3.10 -5.03 0.80
N ALA A 78 4.26 -5.52 0.40
CA ALA A 78 5.46 -5.50 1.22
C ALA A 78 6.48 -4.53 0.62
N PHE A 79 6.97 -3.59 1.44
CA PHE A 79 8.08 -2.71 1.07
C PHE A 79 9.35 -3.19 1.77
N GLU A 80 10.40 -3.38 1.01
CA GLU A 80 11.73 -3.65 1.56
C GLU A 80 12.39 -2.34 1.95
N VAL A 81 12.84 -2.23 3.18
CA VAL A 81 13.50 -1.06 3.75
C VAL A 81 14.70 -1.50 4.58
N GLU A 82 15.67 -0.60 4.77
CA GLU A 82 16.85 -0.91 5.60
C GLU A 82 16.55 -0.84 7.09
N ASP A 83 15.73 0.12 7.52
CA ASP A 83 15.42 0.37 8.92
C ASP A 83 13.90 0.27 9.13
N VAL A 84 13.43 -0.93 9.45
CA VAL A 84 12.00 -1.20 9.67
C VAL A 84 11.43 -0.39 10.83
N PRO A 85 12.06 -0.29 12.02
CA PRO A 85 11.52 0.53 13.09
C PRO A 85 11.31 2.00 12.70
N ALA A 86 12.27 2.61 12.00
CA ALA A 86 12.16 4.00 11.57
C ALA A 86 11.06 4.18 10.52
N ALA A 87 10.98 3.29 9.52
CA ALA A 87 9.93 3.32 8.51
C ALA A 87 8.55 3.09 9.12
N HIS A 88 8.43 2.19 10.08
CA HIS A 88 7.20 1.91 10.81
C HIS A 88 6.71 3.16 11.56
N ALA A 89 7.60 3.81 12.31
CA ALA A 89 7.27 5.04 13.03
C ALA A 89 6.82 6.17 12.09
N ARG A 90 7.48 6.31 10.95
CA ARG A 90 7.10 7.28 9.92
C ARG A 90 5.68 7.01 9.41
N ALA A 91 5.37 5.76 9.11
CA ALA A 91 4.04 5.39 8.61
C ALA A 91 2.95 5.65 9.66
N LEU A 92 3.20 5.34 10.92
CA LEU A 92 2.27 5.66 12.02
C LEU A 92 2.03 7.16 12.12
N GLY A 93 3.10 7.96 12.03
CA GLY A 93 3.01 9.43 12.05
C GLY A 93 2.23 10.00 10.87
N ALA A 94 2.16 9.28 9.75
CA ALA A 94 1.40 9.67 8.57
C ALA A 94 -0.07 9.22 8.62
N GLY A 95 -0.46 8.38 9.58
CA GLY A 95 -1.84 7.96 9.76
C GLY A 95 -2.12 6.47 9.60
N ALA A 96 -1.10 5.63 9.44
CA ALA A 96 -1.26 4.18 9.45
C ALA A 96 -1.66 3.67 10.83
N ALA A 97 -2.36 2.53 10.85
CA ALA A 97 -2.67 1.81 12.08
C ALA A 97 -1.71 0.64 12.26
N GLU A 98 -1.14 0.49 13.46
CA GLU A 98 -0.26 -0.64 13.75
C GLU A 98 -1.05 -1.95 13.83
N VAL A 99 -0.57 -2.97 13.15
CA VAL A 99 -1.08 -4.34 13.23
C VAL A 99 -0.11 -5.21 14.01
N LEU A 100 1.17 -5.13 13.68
CA LEU A 100 2.23 -5.86 14.37
C LEU A 100 3.49 -5.00 14.41
N ALA A 101 3.98 -4.71 15.62
CA ALA A 101 5.20 -3.94 15.82
C ALA A 101 6.42 -4.64 15.20
N PRO A 102 7.50 -3.91 14.89
CA PRO A 102 8.71 -4.52 14.34
C PRO A 102 9.22 -5.68 15.19
N VAL A 103 9.51 -6.79 14.54
CA VAL A 103 10.01 -8.01 15.17
C VAL A 103 11.01 -8.71 14.25
N GLU A 104 12.08 -9.25 14.84
CA GLU A 104 13.01 -10.09 14.11
C GLU A 104 12.47 -11.51 14.01
N LYS A 105 12.46 -12.05 12.78
CA LYS A 105 12.02 -13.41 12.51
C LYS A 105 13.17 -14.41 12.68
N PRO A 106 12.85 -15.70 12.90
CA PRO A 106 13.91 -16.72 13.09
C PRO A 106 14.91 -16.81 11.94
N TRP A 107 14.54 -16.40 10.74
CA TRP A 107 15.43 -16.40 9.57
C TRP A 107 16.23 -15.09 9.41
N GLY A 108 16.14 -14.16 10.40
CA GLY A 108 16.96 -12.94 10.45
C GLY A 108 16.34 -11.70 9.85
N GLN A 109 15.20 -11.82 9.22
CA GLN A 109 14.48 -10.68 8.63
C GLN A 109 13.74 -9.93 9.73
N VAL A 110 13.79 -8.60 9.73
CA VAL A 110 12.93 -7.76 10.57
C VAL A 110 11.69 -7.40 9.76
N VAL A 111 10.52 -7.59 10.36
CA VAL A 111 9.24 -7.28 9.71
C VAL A 111 8.32 -6.51 10.64
N SER A 112 7.40 -5.73 10.05
CA SER A 112 6.27 -5.13 10.76
C SER A 112 5.06 -5.05 9.84
N TYR A 113 3.88 -4.89 10.43
CA TYR A 113 2.61 -4.82 9.69
C TYR A 113 1.80 -3.62 10.12
N LEU A 114 1.22 -2.97 9.13
CA LEU A 114 0.39 -1.79 9.28
C LEU A 114 -0.86 -1.93 8.41
N CYS A 115 -1.92 -1.23 8.76
CA CYS A 115 -2.98 -0.94 7.80
C CYS A 115 -2.87 0.51 7.35
N ASP A 116 -3.06 0.75 6.06
CA ASP A 116 -3.21 2.11 5.56
C ASP A 116 -4.59 2.69 5.99
N PRO A 117 -4.84 3.99 5.78
CA PRO A 117 -6.13 4.59 6.17
C PRO A 117 -7.35 4.00 5.51
N ASP A 118 -7.20 3.30 4.39
CA ASP A 118 -8.29 2.61 3.69
C ASP A 118 -8.54 1.20 4.24
N GLY A 119 -7.66 0.69 5.10
CA GLY A 119 -7.76 -0.64 5.69
C GLY A 119 -6.98 -1.73 4.98
N ALA A 120 -6.11 -1.37 4.04
CA ALA A 120 -5.27 -2.33 3.33
C ALA A 120 -4.01 -2.66 4.13
N LEU A 121 -3.62 -3.94 4.11
CA LEU A 121 -2.47 -4.44 4.86
C LEU A 121 -1.17 -4.11 4.12
N VAL A 122 -0.21 -3.57 4.87
CA VAL A 122 1.14 -3.25 4.39
C VAL A 122 2.17 -3.88 5.31
N GLU A 123 3.13 -4.61 4.74
CA GLU A 123 4.30 -5.10 5.44
C GLU A 123 5.50 -4.19 5.17
N LEU A 124 6.28 -3.93 6.19
CA LEU A 124 7.64 -3.40 6.05
C LEU A 124 8.62 -4.50 6.42
N CYS A 125 9.63 -4.72 5.62
CA CYS A 125 10.57 -5.79 5.85
C CYS A 125 11.98 -5.40 5.42
N THR A 126 12.98 -5.98 6.09
CA THR A 126 14.35 -5.95 5.58
C THR A 126 14.51 -7.01 4.48
N ALA A 127 15.59 -6.92 3.73
CA ALA A 127 15.95 -7.99 2.79
C ALA A 127 16.06 -9.33 3.53
N ILE A 128 15.70 -10.41 2.85
CA ILE A 128 15.90 -11.75 3.40
C ILE A 128 17.41 -12.03 3.36
N PRO A 129 18.04 -12.33 4.52
CA PRO A 129 19.47 -12.62 4.54
C PRO A 129 19.80 -13.82 3.63
N ALA A 130 20.95 -13.75 2.99
CA ALA A 130 21.46 -14.86 2.19
C ALA A 130 21.71 -16.09 3.09
N PRO A 131 21.47 -17.30 2.57
CA PRO A 131 21.72 -18.53 3.34
C PRO A 131 23.22 -18.75 3.60
#